data_f6514aecee482b253c9168a9b1ec5293
#
_entry.id   f6514aecee482b253c9168a9b1ec5293
#
_cell.length_a   1.000
_cell.length_b   1.000
_cell.length_c   1.000
_cell.angle_alpha   90.00
_cell.angle_beta   90.00
_cell.angle_gamma   90.00
#
_symmetry.space_group_name_H-M   'P 1'
#
loop_
_entity.id
_entity.type
_entity.pdbx_description
1 polymer ?
#
loop_
_entity_poly.entity_id
_entity_poly.type
_entity_poly.pdbx_seq_one_letter_code
_entity_poly.pdbx_strand_id
1 'polypeptide(L)'
;MKKDEIKALEERYAKAECPVVSNNSAHRHTPDVPMVIPEINPHHIEIIPSQRKRLGTKRGFIAVKSNCSLQSYLPAMAVINMKYPIDRAIVTTYQAISGAGKTFETWPEMVDNLIPYIGGEEEKSEQEPLKVWGKIEGDKIVKAAAPAITTQCLRVPVSNGHFAAVFVSFENKPSKEEILNIWKEYKGAPQELELPSAPKQFLHYFEEDNMPQAKLHRNLEGGMAVSIGRLREDTQYDYKFVCLSHNTLRGAAGGAVEMAELYAAKGYFD
;
A
#
# COMPACT_ATOMS: atom_id res chain seq x y z
N MET A 1 -3.32 -5.90 -22.26
CA MET A 1 -3.07 -7.34 -22.03
C MET A 1 -4.03 -7.87 -20.97
N LYS A 2 -4.53 -9.10 -21.12
CA LYS A 2 -5.32 -9.79 -20.08
C LYS A 2 -4.44 -10.24 -18.93
N LYS A 3 -5.02 -10.45 -17.73
CA LYS A 3 -4.27 -10.87 -16.53
C LYS A 3 -3.40 -12.13 -16.76
N ASP A 4 -3.94 -13.12 -17.46
CA ASP A 4 -3.21 -14.37 -17.71
C ASP A 4 -2.04 -14.19 -18.68
N GLU A 5 -2.17 -13.27 -19.66
CA GLU A 5 -1.07 -12.92 -20.56
C GLU A 5 0.06 -12.21 -19.81
N ILE A 6 -0.30 -11.34 -18.85
CA ILE A 6 0.69 -10.64 -18.00
C ILE A 6 1.39 -11.64 -17.09
N LYS A 7 0.65 -12.55 -16.44
CA LYS A 7 1.24 -13.64 -15.63
C LYS A 7 2.25 -14.45 -16.43
N ALA A 8 1.87 -14.90 -17.62
CA ALA A 8 2.73 -15.66 -18.50
C ALA A 8 3.98 -14.88 -18.92
N LEU A 9 3.83 -13.57 -19.19
CA LEU A 9 4.94 -12.70 -19.55
C LEU A 9 5.92 -12.51 -18.38
N GLU A 10 5.41 -12.16 -17.20
CA GLU A 10 6.24 -11.98 -16.00
C GLU A 10 6.98 -13.27 -15.62
N GLU A 11 6.33 -14.43 -15.70
CA GLU A 11 6.98 -15.73 -15.50
C GLU A 11 8.06 -16.03 -16.56
N ARG A 12 7.86 -15.64 -17.81
CA ARG A 12 8.89 -15.82 -18.85
C ARG A 12 10.14 -14.99 -18.55
N TYR A 13 9.99 -13.74 -18.10
CA TYR A 13 11.12 -12.93 -17.67
C TYR A 13 11.83 -13.54 -16.47
N ALA A 14 11.09 -13.96 -15.45
CA ALA A 14 11.67 -14.60 -14.29
C ALA A 14 12.42 -15.90 -14.66
N LYS A 15 11.83 -16.76 -15.51
CA LYS A 15 12.48 -18.00 -16.02
C LYS A 15 13.70 -17.72 -16.90
N ALA A 16 13.80 -16.53 -17.49
CA ALA A 16 15.00 -16.07 -18.19
C ALA A 16 16.03 -15.42 -17.24
N GLU A 17 15.95 -15.70 -15.96
CA GLU A 17 16.81 -15.18 -14.88
C GLU A 17 16.76 -13.63 -14.72
N CYS A 18 15.67 -13.02 -15.18
CA CYS A 18 15.42 -11.58 -15.02
C CYS A 18 14.44 -11.37 -13.86
N PRO A 19 14.86 -10.80 -12.72
CA PRO A 19 13.95 -10.42 -11.65
C PRO A 19 12.89 -9.41 -12.12
N VAL A 20 11.65 -9.62 -11.71
CA VAL A 20 10.50 -8.78 -12.07
C VAL A 20 9.95 -8.10 -10.84
N VAL A 21 10.01 -6.77 -10.80
CA VAL A 21 9.33 -5.93 -9.83
C VAL A 21 8.16 -5.24 -10.52
N SER A 22 6.95 -5.64 -10.20
CA SER A 22 5.77 -5.28 -10.98
C SER A 22 4.74 -4.44 -10.21
N ASN A 23 4.19 -3.42 -10.87
CA ASN A 23 3.01 -2.69 -10.41
C ASN A 23 1.70 -3.40 -10.79
N ASN A 24 1.76 -4.43 -11.65
CA ASN A 24 0.56 -5.08 -12.14
C ASN A 24 -0.11 -5.95 -11.07
N SER A 25 -1.42 -6.08 -11.15
CA SER A 25 -2.20 -6.86 -10.19
C SER A 25 -2.23 -8.37 -10.50
N ALA A 26 -1.62 -8.82 -11.60
CA ALA A 26 -1.76 -10.20 -12.08
C ALA A 26 -1.32 -11.24 -11.06
N HIS A 27 -0.17 -11.03 -10.41
CA HIS A 27 0.41 -11.95 -9.43
C HIS A 27 0.12 -11.61 -7.97
N ARG A 28 -0.69 -10.57 -7.65
CA ARG A 28 -0.95 -10.17 -6.25
C ARG A 28 -1.54 -11.28 -5.38
N HIS A 29 -2.31 -12.20 -5.99
CA HIS A 29 -2.92 -13.33 -5.28
C HIS A 29 -2.13 -14.64 -5.44
N THR A 30 -1.03 -14.66 -6.18
CA THR A 30 -0.17 -15.84 -6.31
C THR A 30 0.51 -16.11 -4.96
N PRO A 31 0.40 -17.34 -4.41
CA PRO A 31 0.79 -17.59 -3.01
C PRO A 31 2.26 -17.34 -2.69
N ASP A 32 3.16 -17.66 -3.61
CA ASP A 32 4.61 -17.53 -3.46
C ASP A 32 5.18 -16.24 -4.09
N VAL A 33 4.31 -15.33 -4.54
CA VAL A 33 4.73 -14.01 -5.02
C VAL A 33 4.55 -13.00 -3.89
N PRO A 34 5.63 -12.39 -3.38
CA PRO A 34 5.55 -11.41 -2.32
C PRO A 34 4.90 -10.12 -2.86
N MET A 35 3.92 -9.61 -2.12
CA MET A 35 3.33 -8.29 -2.30
C MET A 35 3.84 -7.40 -1.18
N VAL A 36 4.79 -6.50 -1.50
CA VAL A 36 5.57 -5.79 -0.50
C VAL A 36 5.24 -4.30 -0.46
N ILE A 37 5.07 -3.79 0.74
CA ILE A 37 5.21 -2.38 1.10
C ILE A 37 6.51 -2.32 1.91
N PRO A 38 7.60 -1.75 1.37
CA PRO A 38 8.94 -1.89 1.94
C PRO A 38 9.06 -1.53 3.42
N GLU A 39 8.31 -0.54 3.87
CA GLU A 39 8.29 -0.13 5.28
C GLU A 39 7.50 -1.08 6.18
N ILE A 40 6.54 -1.86 5.63
CA ILE A 40 5.56 -2.58 6.46
C ILE A 40 5.87 -4.07 6.55
N ASN A 41 6.08 -4.73 5.42
CA ASN A 41 6.27 -6.17 5.37
C ASN A 41 7.50 -6.61 4.56
N PRO A 42 8.68 -6.03 4.80
CA PRO A 42 9.91 -6.38 4.07
C PRO A 42 10.28 -7.87 4.20
N HIS A 43 9.89 -8.53 5.29
CA HIS A 43 10.14 -9.95 5.54
C HIS A 43 9.45 -10.89 4.53
N HIS A 44 8.42 -10.44 3.81
CA HIS A 44 7.80 -11.27 2.76
C HIS A 44 8.74 -11.59 1.59
N ILE A 45 9.85 -10.85 1.42
CA ILE A 45 10.88 -11.18 0.42
C ILE A 45 11.51 -12.55 0.66
N GLU A 46 11.48 -13.05 1.88
CA GLU A 46 12.04 -14.36 2.27
C GLU A 46 11.31 -15.54 1.62
N ILE A 47 10.17 -15.34 0.96
CA ILE A 47 9.49 -16.36 0.15
C ILE A 47 10.20 -16.64 -1.19
N ILE A 48 11.05 -15.72 -1.65
CA ILE A 48 11.68 -15.80 -2.99
C ILE A 48 12.45 -17.11 -3.24
N PRO A 49 13.20 -17.68 -2.30
CA PRO A 49 13.83 -19.00 -2.50
C PRO A 49 12.82 -20.10 -2.87
N SER A 50 11.66 -20.13 -2.23
CA SER A 50 10.58 -21.07 -2.56
C SER A 50 10.00 -20.81 -3.95
N GLN A 51 9.80 -19.54 -4.31
CA GLN A 51 9.35 -19.16 -5.65
C GLN A 51 10.37 -19.55 -6.72
N ARG A 52 11.68 -19.29 -6.51
CA ARG A 52 12.76 -19.69 -7.41
C ARG A 52 12.77 -21.22 -7.63
N LYS A 53 12.55 -21.99 -6.58
CA LYS A 53 12.43 -23.46 -6.69
C LYS A 53 11.26 -23.86 -7.60
N ARG A 54 10.09 -23.23 -7.45
CA ARG A 54 8.92 -23.49 -8.31
C ARG A 54 9.17 -23.08 -9.76
N LEU A 55 9.83 -21.94 -9.99
CA LEU A 55 10.12 -21.42 -11.33
C LEU A 55 11.29 -22.13 -12.01
N GLY A 56 12.14 -22.83 -11.25
CA GLY A 56 13.36 -23.46 -11.74
C GLY A 56 14.46 -22.43 -12.03
N THR A 57 14.51 -21.33 -11.27
CA THR A 57 15.45 -20.22 -11.47
C THR A 57 16.49 -20.14 -10.35
N LYS A 58 17.62 -19.50 -10.62
CA LYS A 58 18.65 -19.17 -9.62
C LYS A 58 18.55 -17.72 -9.17
N ARG A 59 18.32 -16.81 -10.11
CA ARG A 59 18.27 -15.36 -9.90
C ARG A 59 16.87 -14.79 -10.14
N GLY A 60 16.16 -15.29 -11.14
CA GLY A 60 14.85 -14.79 -11.55
C GLY A 60 13.78 -14.98 -10.46
N PHE A 61 12.93 -13.98 -10.27
CA PHE A 61 11.75 -14.00 -9.40
C PHE A 61 10.75 -12.95 -9.83
N ILE A 62 9.56 -12.99 -9.24
CA ILE A 62 8.50 -11.99 -9.40
C ILE A 62 8.16 -11.47 -8.02
N ALA A 63 8.11 -10.15 -7.89
CA ALA A 63 7.59 -9.44 -6.73
C ALA A 63 6.61 -8.36 -7.20
N VAL A 64 5.55 -8.12 -6.45
CA VAL A 64 4.51 -7.20 -6.86
C VAL A 64 4.26 -6.13 -5.80
N LYS A 65 3.86 -4.97 -6.28
CA LYS A 65 3.37 -3.88 -5.46
C LYS A 65 1.87 -4.03 -5.20
N SER A 66 1.41 -3.62 -4.01
CA SER A 66 0.00 -3.54 -3.67
C SER A 66 -0.74 -2.50 -4.51
N ASN A 67 -2.07 -2.49 -4.46
CA ASN A 67 -2.90 -1.46 -5.08
C ASN A 67 -2.52 -0.05 -4.59
N CYS A 68 -2.65 0.95 -5.46
CA CYS A 68 -2.25 2.32 -5.16
C CYS A 68 -3.09 2.97 -4.05
N SER A 69 -4.38 2.63 -3.94
CA SER A 69 -5.24 3.19 -2.89
C SER A 69 -4.85 2.71 -1.49
N LEU A 70 -4.35 1.47 -1.37
CA LEU A 70 -3.86 0.93 -0.10
C LEU A 70 -2.73 1.78 0.49
N GLN A 71 -1.88 2.33 -0.36
CA GLN A 71 -0.75 3.14 0.08
C GLN A 71 -1.17 4.42 0.82
N SER A 72 -2.41 4.88 0.67
CA SER A 72 -2.90 6.04 1.39
C SER A 72 -3.23 5.74 2.87
N TYR A 73 -3.71 4.54 3.21
CA TYR A 73 -4.22 4.24 4.54
C TYR A 73 -3.55 3.04 5.23
N LEU A 74 -3.19 2.01 4.45
CA LEU A 74 -2.65 0.79 5.04
C LEU A 74 -1.36 1.01 5.85
N PRO A 75 -0.41 1.86 5.43
CA PRO A 75 0.76 2.16 6.26
C PRO A 75 0.39 2.71 7.64
N ALA A 76 -0.52 3.68 7.71
CA ALA A 76 -0.96 4.27 8.97
C ALA A 76 -1.62 3.23 9.89
N MET A 77 -2.46 2.35 9.34
CA MET A 77 -3.08 1.26 10.08
C MET A 77 -2.06 0.20 10.50
N ALA A 78 -1.16 -0.19 9.59
CA ALA A 78 -0.23 -1.30 9.80
C ALA A 78 0.73 -1.04 10.96
N VAL A 79 1.25 0.16 11.07
CA VAL A 79 2.19 0.48 12.16
C VAL A 79 1.51 0.49 13.53
N ILE A 80 0.24 0.88 13.60
CA ILE A 80 -0.53 0.74 14.84
C ILE A 80 -0.81 -0.74 15.13
N ASN A 81 -1.22 -1.50 14.10
CA ASN A 81 -1.55 -2.91 14.20
C ASN A 81 -0.40 -3.78 14.70
N MET A 82 0.86 -3.36 14.49
CA MET A 82 2.05 -4.06 15.01
C MET A 82 2.07 -4.11 16.54
N LYS A 83 1.50 -3.11 17.22
CA LYS A 83 1.47 -3.00 18.68
C LYS A 83 0.08 -3.19 19.27
N TYR A 84 -0.93 -2.68 18.60
CA TYR A 84 -2.33 -2.74 18.99
C TYR A 84 -3.14 -3.39 17.88
N PRO A 85 -3.45 -4.71 17.98
CA PRO A 85 -4.19 -5.42 16.95
C PRO A 85 -5.53 -4.76 16.64
N ILE A 86 -5.76 -4.51 15.35
CA ILE A 86 -7.02 -3.98 14.85
C ILE A 86 -8.00 -5.14 14.70
N ASP A 87 -9.18 -5.03 15.31
CA ASP A 87 -10.27 -5.99 15.19
C ASP A 87 -11.03 -5.80 13.88
N ARG A 88 -11.42 -4.56 13.59
CA ARG A 88 -12.19 -4.21 12.38
C ARG A 88 -11.94 -2.79 11.92
N ALA A 89 -12.16 -2.57 10.62
CA ALA A 89 -12.04 -1.25 10.01
C ALA A 89 -13.09 -1.01 8.92
N ILE A 90 -13.53 0.23 8.80
CA ILE A 90 -14.22 0.76 7.63
C ILE A 90 -13.27 1.73 6.94
N VAL A 91 -13.12 1.58 5.62
CA VAL A 91 -12.28 2.45 4.81
C VAL A 91 -13.07 2.95 3.60
N THR A 92 -13.24 4.25 3.49
CA THR A 92 -13.74 4.88 2.28
C THR A 92 -12.60 5.56 1.55
N THR A 93 -12.32 5.14 0.30
CA THR A 93 -11.27 5.76 -0.50
C THR A 93 -11.83 6.79 -1.47
N TYR A 94 -11.14 7.92 -1.60
CA TYR A 94 -11.42 9.00 -2.55
C TYR A 94 -10.27 9.04 -3.55
N GLN A 95 -10.47 8.41 -4.70
CA GLN A 95 -9.38 8.15 -5.64
C GLN A 95 -9.32 9.18 -6.76
N ALA A 96 -8.16 9.78 -6.95
CA ALA A 96 -7.86 10.74 -8.00
C ALA A 96 -8.01 10.14 -9.41
N ILE A 97 -8.32 10.97 -10.39
CA ILE A 97 -8.54 10.57 -11.80
C ILE A 97 -7.30 9.95 -12.45
N SER A 98 -6.09 10.34 -12.02
CA SER A 98 -4.85 9.73 -12.51
C SER A 98 -4.71 8.25 -12.18
N GLY A 99 -5.44 7.73 -11.17
CA GLY A 99 -5.55 6.30 -10.91
C GLY A 99 -6.21 5.50 -12.03
N ALA A 100 -7.00 6.17 -12.88
CA ALA A 100 -7.55 5.62 -14.12
C ALA A 100 -6.67 5.92 -15.36
N GLY A 101 -5.47 6.49 -15.17
CA GLY A 101 -4.62 6.94 -16.29
C GLY A 101 -5.19 8.13 -17.05
N LYS A 102 -6.02 8.95 -16.41
CA LYS A 102 -6.74 10.08 -17.01
C LYS A 102 -6.29 11.43 -16.43
N THR A 103 -6.51 12.47 -17.21
CA THR A 103 -6.42 13.88 -16.81
C THR A 103 -7.79 14.53 -16.99
N PHE A 104 -7.98 15.75 -16.50
CA PHE A 104 -9.22 16.49 -16.77
C PHE A 104 -9.41 16.84 -18.26
N GLU A 105 -8.34 16.91 -19.02
CA GLU A 105 -8.41 17.09 -20.48
C GLU A 105 -8.93 15.84 -21.19
N THR A 106 -8.50 14.66 -20.75
CA THR A 106 -8.88 13.37 -21.34
C THR A 106 -10.16 12.77 -20.73
N TRP A 107 -10.64 13.39 -19.65
CA TRP A 107 -11.86 12.98 -18.93
C TRP A 107 -12.58 14.21 -18.33
N PRO A 108 -13.07 15.13 -19.20
CA PRO A 108 -13.71 16.38 -18.73
C PRO A 108 -14.98 16.18 -17.90
N GLU A 109 -15.67 15.05 -18.06
CA GLU A 109 -16.87 14.69 -17.29
C GLU A 109 -16.59 14.49 -15.80
N MET A 110 -15.34 14.38 -15.40
CA MET A 110 -14.95 14.31 -13.99
C MET A 110 -14.85 15.69 -13.31
N VAL A 111 -14.88 16.78 -14.07
CA VAL A 111 -14.95 18.12 -13.46
C VAL A 111 -16.29 18.29 -12.77
N ASP A 112 -16.27 18.68 -11.49
CA ASP A 112 -17.47 18.84 -10.65
C ASP A 112 -18.35 17.57 -10.55
N ASN A 113 -17.73 16.37 -10.57
CA ASN A 113 -18.43 15.08 -10.57
C ASN A 113 -17.77 14.07 -9.64
N LEU A 114 -18.56 13.14 -9.10
CA LEU A 114 -18.12 12.02 -8.29
C LEU A 114 -18.73 10.73 -8.81
N ILE A 115 -17.92 9.69 -8.97
CA ILE A 115 -18.40 8.35 -9.33
C ILE A 115 -18.30 7.45 -8.09
N PRO A 116 -19.42 6.88 -7.59
CA PRO A 116 -19.45 6.12 -6.33
C PRO A 116 -18.96 4.67 -6.46
N TYR A 117 -18.33 4.32 -7.57
CA TYR A 117 -17.88 2.96 -7.85
C TYR A 117 -16.63 2.93 -8.74
N ILE A 118 -15.68 2.09 -8.36
CA ILE A 118 -14.49 1.78 -9.17
C ILE A 118 -14.36 0.26 -9.24
N GLY A 119 -14.49 -0.31 -10.45
CA GLY A 119 -14.54 -1.75 -10.66
C GLY A 119 -13.41 -2.55 -10.02
N GLY A 120 -13.75 -3.44 -9.09
CA GLY A 120 -12.81 -4.33 -8.40
C GLY A 120 -11.89 -3.66 -7.38
N GLU A 121 -12.07 -2.37 -7.06
CA GLU A 121 -11.22 -1.69 -6.07
C GLU A 121 -11.63 -2.05 -4.63
N GLU A 122 -12.90 -2.25 -4.35
CA GLU A 122 -13.38 -2.64 -3.02
C GLU A 122 -12.83 -4.02 -2.63
N GLU A 123 -12.96 -5.02 -3.51
CA GLU A 123 -12.38 -6.35 -3.26
C GLU A 123 -10.87 -6.32 -3.00
N LYS A 124 -10.12 -5.52 -3.77
CA LYS A 124 -8.68 -5.34 -3.55
C LYS A 124 -8.41 -4.70 -2.18
N SER A 125 -9.17 -3.66 -1.84
CA SER A 125 -9.02 -2.91 -0.59
C SER A 125 -9.36 -3.75 0.64
N GLU A 126 -10.19 -4.78 0.51
CA GLU A 126 -10.55 -5.72 1.57
C GLU A 126 -9.56 -6.91 1.65
N GLN A 127 -9.03 -7.38 0.52
CA GLN A 127 -8.27 -8.62 0.46
C GLN A 127 -6.75 -8.44 0.44
N GLU A 128 -6.23 -7.40 -0.21
CA GLU A 128 -4.79 -7.17 -0.29
C GLU A 128 -4.15 -6.84 1.08
N PRO A 129 -4.79 -6.04 1.97
CA PRO A 129 -4.26 -5.81 3.31
C PRO A 129 -4.00 -7.09 4.10
N LEU A 130 -4.90 -8.06 4.00
CA LEU A 130 -4.75 -9.35 4.68
C LEU A 130 -3.53 -10.13 4.19
N LYS A 131 -3.14 -9.98 2.92
CA LYS A 131 -1.88 -10.56 2.42
C LYS A 131 -0.67 -9.80 2.93
N VAL A 132 -0.73 -8.47 3.01
CA VAL A 132 0.36 -7.64 3.56
C VAL A 132 0.62 -8.00 5.03
N TRP A 133 -0.43 -8.24 5.80
CA TRP A 133 -0.36 -8.70 7.21
C TRP A 133 -0.19 -10.22 7.34
N GLY A 134 -0.14 -10.93 6.23
CA GLY A 134 0.03 -12.38 6.19
C GLY A 134 1.39 -12.84 6.70
N LYS A 135 1.56 -14.15 6.78
CA LYS A 135 2.79 -14.80 7.22
C LYS A 135 3.26 -15.82 6.20
N ILE A 136 4.56 -16.01 6.11
CA ILE A 136 5.14 -17.09 5.32
C ILE A 136 4.96 -18.40 6.08
N GLU A 137 4.27 -19.34 5.46
CA GLU A 137 4.09 -20.72 5.96
C GLU A 137 4.52 -21.68 4.86
N GLY A 138 5.69 -22.28 5.04
CA GLY A 138 6.30 -23.17 4.04
C GLY A 138 6.64 -22.43 2.74
N ASP A 139 5.94 -22.75 1.67
CA ASP A 139 6.17 -22.23 0.31
C ASP A 139 5.14 -21.16 -0.12
N LYS A 140 4.37 -20.63 0.79
CA LYS A 140 3.30 -19.65 0.51
C LYS A 140 3.18 -18.57 1.58
N ILE A 141 2.61 -17.44 1.17
CA ILE A 141 2.15 -16.39 2.08
C ILE A 141 0.67 -16.64 2.39
N VAL A 142 0.39 -16.97 3.64
CA VAL A 142 -0.97 -17.16 4.15
C VAL A 142 -1.50 -15.83 4.63
N LYS A 143 -2.70 -15.47 4.18
CA LYS A 143 -3.36 -14.22 4.57
C LYS A 143 -3.67 -14.21 6.07
N ALA A 144 -3.57 -13.04 6.69
CA ALA A 144 -4.09 -12.82 8.03
C ALA A 144 -5.62 -13.04 8.08
N ALA A 145 -6.12 -13.54 9.19
CA ALA A 145 -7.56 -13.71 9.42
C ALA A 145 -8.25 -12.42 9.88
N ALA A 146 -7.49 -11.48 10.41
CA ALA A 146 -7.94 -10.18 10.90
C ALA A 146 -7.03 -9.06 10.36
N PRO A 147 -7.47 -7.80 10.38
CA PRO A 147 -8.80 -7.32 10.81
C PRO A 147 -9.90 -7.63 9.78
N ALA A 148 -11.16 -7.57 10.23
CA ALA A 148 -12.31 -7.48 9.32
C ALA A 148 -12.33 -6.09 8.68
N ILE A 149 -12.28 -6.02 7.34
CA ILE A 149 -12.27 -4.75 6.59
C ILE A 149 -13.45 -4.72 5.67
N THR A 150 -14.19 -3.62 5.67
CA THR A 150 -15.15 -3.29 4.63
C THR A 150 -14.79 -1.96 3.99
N THR A 151 -14.97 -1.86 2.68
CA THR A 151 -14.52 -0.68 1.94
C THR A 151 -15.59 -0.15 0.99
N GLN A 152 -15.47 1.15 0.71
CA GLN A 152 -16.16 1.81 -0.38
C GLN A 152 -15.16 2.66 -1.16
N CYS A 153 -15.16 2.53 -2.50
CA CYS A 153 -14.16 3.17 -3.34
C CYS A 153 -14.82 4.14 -4.34
N LEU A 154 -14.53 5.43 -4.17
CA LEU A 154 -15.09 6.50 -4.96
C LEU A 154 -14.04 7.15 -5.86
N ARG A 155 -14.43 7.53 -7.08
CA ARG A 155 -13.62 8.39 -7.95
C ARG A 155 -14.03 9.85 -7.72
N VAL A 156 -13.03 10.70 -7.42
CA VAL A 156 -13.25 12.12 -7.11
C VAL A 156 -12.53 13.03 -8.11
N PRO A 157 -12.97 14.30 -8.28
CA PRO A 157 -12.39 15.24 -9.22
C PRO A 157 -11.08 15.86 -8.68
N VAL A 158 -10.12 14.99 -8.38
CA VAL A 158 -8.76 15.35 -7.94
C VAL A 158 -7.78 14.81 -8.94
N SER A 159 -6.80 15.62 -9.37
CA SER A 159 -5.82 15.20 -10.39
C SER A 159 -4.92 14.06 -9.89
N ASN A 160 -4.29 14.23 -8.74
CA ASN A 160 -3.41 13.26 -8.10
C ASN A 160 -3.57 13.29 -6.58
N GLY A 161 -3.31 12.15 -5.95
CA GLY A 161 -3.42 11.93 -4.50
C GLY A 161 -4.69 11.18 -4.16
N HIS A 162 -4.54 9.96 -3.60
CA HIS A 162 -5.64 9.17 -3.07
C HIS A 162 -5.81 9.46 -1.59
N PHE A 163 -7.03 9.79 -1.21
CA PHE A 163 -7.46 9.90 0.17
C PHE A 163 -8.10 8.62 0.67
N ALA A 164 -8.09 8.45 1.99
CA ALA A 164 -8.94 7.50 2.68
C ALA A 164 -9.49 8.11 3.97
N ALA A 165 -10.76 7.88 4.24
CA ALA A 165 -11.37 8.04 5.56
C ALA A 165 -11.40 6.66 6.21
N VAL A 166 -10.83 6.57 7.42
CA VAL A 166 -10.61 5.31 8.14
C VAL A 166 -11.31 5.38 9.49
N PHE A 167 -12.04 4.31 9.81
CA PHE A 167 -12.62 4.04 11.12
C PHE A 167 -12.09 2.71 11.61
N VAL A 168 -11.55 2.65 12.82
CA VAL A 168 -10.91 1.45 13.36
C VAL A 168 -11.38 1.15 14.79
N SER A 169 -11.53 -0.15 15.07
CA SER A 169 -11.63 -0.68 16.44
C SER A 169 -10.48 -1.65 16.70
N PHE A 170 -10.02 -1.69 17.93
CA PHE A 170 -8.89 -2.47 18.38
C PHE A 170 -9.33 -3.56 19.35
N GLU A 171 -8.57 -4.63 19.45
CA GLU A 171 -8.75 -5.62 20.53
C GLU A 171 -8.50 -4.97 21.89
N ASN A 172 -7.49 -4.10 21.96
CA ASN A 172 -7.17 -3.28 23.12
C ASN A 172 -6.95 -1.85 22.64
N LYS A 173 -7.88 -0.95 22.99
CA LYS A 173 -7.87 0.45 22.53
C LYS A 173 -6.62 1.17 23.04
N PRO A 174 -5.71 1.65 22.15
CA PRO A 174 -4.62 2.55 22.53
C PRO A 174 -5.15 3.94 22.89
N SER A 175 -4.37 4.73 23.61
CA SER A 175 -4.62 6.16 23.75
C SER A 175 -4.29 6.89 22.43
N LYS A 176 -4.89 8.08 22.25
CA LYS A 176 -4.58 8.94 21.11
C LYS A 176 -3.08 9.29 21.05
N GLU A 177 -2.50 9.56 22.21
CA GLU A 177 -1.07 9.89 22.33
C GLU A 177 -0.16 8.74 21.88
N GLU A 178 -0.49 7.51 22.25
CA GLU A 178 0.25 6.33 21.80
C GLU A 178 0.20 6.16 20.29
N ILE A 179 -0.96 6.40 19.66
CA ILE A 179 -1.09 6.34 18.19
C ILE A 179 -0.20 7.43 17.54
N LEU A 180 -0.26 8.67 18.05
CA LEU A 180 0.53 9.79 17.51
C LEU A 180 2.04 9.52 17.64
N ASN A 181 2.48 8.97 18.77
CA ASN A 181 3.87 8.62 19.01
C ASN A 181 4.32 7.48 18.05
N ILE A 182 3.48 6.46 17.86
CA ILE A 182 3.75 5.38 16.90
C ILE A 182 3.99 5.95 15.49
N TRP A 183 3.10 6.83 15.01
CA TRP A 183 3.28 7.42 13.68
C TRP A 183 4.52 8.32 13.57
N LYS A 184 4.80 9.10 14.61
CA LYS A 184 5.91 10.04 14.65
C LYS A 184 7.29 9.33 14.66
N GLU A 185 7.39 8.25 15.40
CA GLU A 185 8.66 7.56 15.66
C GLU A 185 8.94 6.42 14.66
N TYR A 186 7.95 6.04 13.85
CA TYR A 186 8.07 4.88 12.98
C TYR A 186 9.15 5.05 11.92
N LYS A 187 10.04 4.07 11.87
CA LYS A 187 11.03 3.86 10.81
C LYS A 187 10.92 2.41 10.34
N GLY A 188 10.82 2.24 9.03
CA GLY A 188 10.84 0.93 8.42
C GLY A 188 12.19 0.60 7.80
N ALA A 189 12.32 -0.59 7.23
CA ALA A 189 13.55 -1.03 6.59
C ALA A 189 14.12 -0.04 5.54
N PRO A 190 13.32 0.65 4.72
CA PRO A 190 13.85 1.66 3.80
C PRO A 190 14.59 2.79 4.48
N GLN A 191 14.09 3.29 5.62
CA GLN A 191 14.72 4.37 6.38
C GLN A 191 15.97 3.87 7.10
N GLU A 192 15.95 2.65 7.64
CA GLU A 192 17.10 2.02 8.30
C GLU A 192 18.24 1.70 7.34
N LEU A 193 17.90 1.32 6.10
CA LEU A 193 18.86 1.03 5.03
C LEU A 193 19.26 2.27 4.22
N GLU A 194 18.67 3.43 4.53
CA GLU A 194 18.89 4.69 3.81
C GLU A 194 18.71 4.52 2.29
N LEU A 195 17.64 3.82 1.88
CA LEU A 195 17.39 3.59 0.45
C LEU A 195 17.19 4.90 -0.29
N PRO A 196 17.69 5.03 -1.54
CA PRO A 196 17.67 6.28 -2.30
C PRO A 196 16.27 6.90 -2.47
N SER A 197 15.24 6.09 -2.64
CA SER A 197 13.85 6.54 -2.81
C SER A 197 13.07 6.62 -1.49
N ALA A 198 13.67 6.22 -0.36
CA ALA A 198 12.97 6.21 0.92
C ALA A 198 12.69 7.64 1.41
N PRO A 199 11.47 7.95 1.87
CA PRO A 199 11.21 9.20 2.56
C PRO A 199 12.00 9.23 3.87
N LYS A 200 12.52 10.39 4.25
CA LYS A 200 13.21 10.56 5.55
C LYS A 200 12.25 10.35 6.70
N GLN A 201 11.04 10.87 6.56
CA GLN A 201 9.91 10.60 7.45
C GLN A 201 8.77 10.00 6.63
N PHE A 202 8.38 8.77 6.99
CA PHE A 202 7.39 8.02 6.25
C PHE A 202 5.97 8.50 6.50
N LEU A 203 5.61 8.70 7.77
CA LEU A 203 4.27 9.10 8.21
C LEU A 203 4.31 10.52 8.77
N HIS A 204 3.47 11.41 8.24
CA HIS A 204 3.33 12.79 8.68
C HIS A 204 1.93 13.02 9.25
N TYR A 205 1.83 13.34 10.52
CA TYR A 205 0.57 13.73 11.15
C TYR A 205 0.42 15.25 11.19
N PHE A 206 -0.76 15.74 10.83
CA PHE A 206 -1.16 17.15 10.87
C PHE A 206 -2.22 17.34 11.94
N GLU A 207 -2.04 18.36 12.78
CA GLU A 207 -2.96 18.67 13.87
C GLU A 207 -4.12 19.57 13.41
N GLU A 208 -3.90 20.32 12.32
CA GLU A 208 -4.89 21.25 11.79
C GLU A 208 -6.12 20.49 11.24
N ASP A 209 -7.29 21.02 11.57
CA ASP A 209 -8.57 20.38 11.25
C ASP A 209 -8.87 20.22 9.75
N ASN A 210 -8.24 21.01 8.90
CA ASN A 210 -8.43 20.99 7.45
C ASN A 210 -7.27 20.28 6.70
N MET A 211 -6.42 19.55 7.39
CA MET A 211 -5.28 18.82 6.82
C MET A 211 -5.46 17.29 6.98
N PRO A 212 -4.84 16.48 6.11
CA PRO A 212 -4.08 16.85 4.91
C PRO A 212 -4.97 17.29 3.74
N GLN A 213 -4.38 17.99 2.76
CA GLN A 213 -5.03 18.36 1.50
C GLN A 213 -4.21 17.85 0.31
N ALA A 214 -4.86 17.29 -0.73
CA ALA A 214 -4.17 16.69 -1.87
C ALA A 214 -3.18 17.65 -2.54
N LYS A 215 -3.58 18.88 -2.79
CA LYS A 215 -2.77 19.88 -3.48
C LYS A 215 -1.53 20.29 -2.69
N LEU A 216 -1.61 20.31 -1.37
CA LEU A 216 -0.54 20.78 -0.49
C LEU A 216 0.42 19.65 -0.08
N HIS A 217 -0.09 18.43 0.15
CA HIS A 217 0.65 17.40 0.86
C HIS A 217 1.02 16.15 0.04
N ARG A 218 0.37 15.94 -1.13
CA ARG A 218 0.65 14.74 -1.95
C ARG A 218 2.11 14.60 -2.40
N ASN A 219 2.86 15.70 -2.45
CA ASN A 219 4.26 15.72 -2.90
C ASN A 219 5.29 15.72 -1.75
N LEU A 220 4.85 15.57 -0.50
CA LEU A 220 5.77 15.48 0.63
C LEU A 220 6.76 14.33 0.44
N GLU A 221 8.03 14.57 0.83
CA GLU A 221 9.11 13.60 0.65
C GLU A 221 9.20 13.07 -0.81
N GLY A 222 9.10 13.97 -1.78
CA GLY A 222 9.08 13.56 -3.20
C GLY A 222 7.85 12.76 -3.62
N GLY A 223 6.75 12.82 -2.86
CA GLY A 223 5.54 12.03 -3.07
C GLY A 223 5.60 10.62 -2.47
N MET A 224 6.60 10.35 -1.64
CA MET A 224 6.80 9.03 -1.00
C MET A 224 6.26 8.96 0.44
N ALA A 225 5.93 10.08 1.07
CA ALA A 225 5.29 10.10 2.38
C ALA A 225 3.80 9.77 2.35
N VAL A 226 3.29 9.35 3.51
CA VAL A 226 1.87 9.24 3.82
C VAL A 226 1.50 10.34 4.81
N SER A 227 0.54 11.18 4.44
CA SER A 227 0.02 12.26 5.27
C SER A 227 -1.23 11.80 6.01
N ILE A 228 -1.29 12.07 7.31
CA ILE A 228 -2.36 11.64 8.21
C ILE A 228 -2.88 12.88 8.95
N GLY A 229 -4.18 12.92 9.21
CA GLY A 229 -4.78 13.98 10.02
C GLY A 229 -6.11 13.56 10.61
N ARG A 230 -6.69 14.47 11.42
CA ARG A 230 -8.02 14.25 11.95
C ARG A 230 -8.17 13.01 12.85
N LEU A 231 -7.13 12.59 13.56
CA LEU A 231 -7.25 11.52 14.55
C LEU A 231 -8.14 11.98 15.71
N ARG A 232 -9.26 11.31 15.90
CA ARG A 232 -10.23 11.61 16.95
C ARG A 232 -11.04 10.37 17.30
N GLU A 233 -11.59 10.36 18.50
CA GLU A 233 -12.52 9.32 18.93
C GLU A 233 -13.76 9.27 18.06
N ASP A 234 -14.33 8.09 17.93
CA ASP A 234 -15.59 7.85 17.23
C ASP A 234 -16.65 7.29 18.18
N THR A 235 -17.92 7.40 17.80
CA THR A 235 -19.05 6.93 18.61
C THR A 235 -19.39 5.47 18.38
N GLN A 236 -18.94 4.87 17.27
CA GLN A 236 -19.22 3.47 16.89
C GLN A 236 -17.93 2.62 16.80
N TYR A 237 -16.81 3.27 16.51
CA TYR A 237 -15.47 2.72 16.48
C TYR A 237 -14.62 3.37 17.56
N ASP A 238 -13.41 2.89 17.79
CA ASP A 238 -12.52 3.51 18.75
C ASP A 238 -11.99 4.84 18.25
N TYR A 239 -11.52 4.86 17.00
CA TYR A 239 -10.95 6.05 16.36
C TYR A 239 -11.34 6.15 14.89
N LYS A 240 -11.29 7.41 14.41
CA LYS A 240 -11.34 7.74 12.99
C LYS A 240 -10.29 8.77 12.64
N PHE A 241 -9.77 8.68 11.42
CA PHE A 241 -8.76 9.59 10.86
C PHE A 241 -8.83 9.61 9.34
N VAL A 242 -8.09 10.50 8.71
CA VAL A 242 -7.96 10.57 7.26
C VAL A 242 -6.50 10.44 6.85
N CYS A 243 -6.28 9.85 5.70
CA CYS A 243 -4.96 9.64 5.13
C CYS A 243 -4.89 10.09 3.68
N LEU A 244 -3.69 10.43 3.22
CA LEU A 244 -3.40 10.81 1.85
C LEU A 244 -2.03 10.27 1.42
N SER A 245 -1.92 9.73 0.21
CA SER A 245 -0.64 9.49 -0.45
C SER A 245 -0.68 9.83 -1.93
N HIS A 246 0.48 10.01 -2.55
CA HIS A 246 0.58 10.21 -3.99
C HIS A 246 0.40 8.88 -4.73
N ASN A 247 -0.69 8.73 -5.46
CA ASN A 247 -1.09 7.47 -6.08
C ASN A 247 -0.20 7.00 -7.23
N THR A 248 0.48 7.91 -7.94
CA THR A 248 1.36 7.55 -9.07
C THR A 248 2.83 7.47 -8.66
N LEU A 249 3.24 8.12 -7.58
CA LEU A 249 4.58 8.00 -6.99
C LEU A 249 4.57 6.90 -5.92
N ARG A 250 4.22 7.19 -4.68
CA ARG A 250 4.12 6.18 -3.61
C ARG A 250 3.25 4.99 -4.03
N GLY A 251 2.08 5.29 -4.60
CA GLY A 251 1.09 4.29 -5.04
C GLY A 251 1.53 3.45 -6.23
N ALA A 252 2.49 3.87 -7.05
CA ALA A 252 2.89 3.17 -8.27
C ALA A 252 4.41 3.19 -8.49
N ALA A 253 4.92 4.05 -9.38
CA ALA A 253 6.29 4.00 -9.86
C ALA A 253 7.34 4.15 -8.76
N GLY A 254 7.22 5.16 -7.91
CA GLY A 254 8.17 5.42 -6.83
C GLY A 254 8.24 4.26 -5.83
N GLY A 255 7.08 3.76 -5.39
CA GLY A 255 7.05 2.61 -4.49
C GLY A 255 7.55 1.30 -5.12
N ALA A 256 7.48 1.16 -6.46
CA ALA A 256 8.10 0.01 -7.14
C ALA A 256 9.63 0.14 -7.22
N VAL A 257 10.14 1.36 -7.43
CA VAL A 257 11.58 1.64 -7.39
C VAL A 257 12.12 1.38 -5.98
N GLU A 258 11.50 1.92 -4.94
CA GLU A 258 11.88 1.68 -3.55
C GLU A 258 11.87 0.17 -3.19
N MET A 259 10.87 -0.56 -3.69
CA MET A 259 10.81 -2.01 -3.53
C MET A 259 12.00 -2.70 -4.23
N ALA A 260 12.38 -2.26 -5.44
CA ALA A 260 13.56 -2.80 -6.14
C ALA A 260 14.86 -2.46 -5.40
N GLU A 261 14.99 -1.25 -4.85
CA GLU A 261 16.12 -0.85 -4.00
C GLU A 261 16.24 -1.74 -2.75
N LEU A 262 15.11 -2.07 -2.11
CA LEU A 262 15.08 -3.03 -0.99
C LEU A 262 15.62 -4.40 -1.40
N TYR A 263 15.19 -4.93 -2.55
CA TYR A 263 15.71 -6.22 -3.04
C TYR A 263 17.19 -6.16 -3.37
N ALA A 264 17.67 -5.06 -3.95
CA ALA A 264 19.09 -4.84 -4.23
C ALA A 264 19.89 -4.78 -2.92
N ALA A 265 19.46 -4.00 -1.94
CA ALA A 265 20.12 -3.86 -0.64
C ALA A 265 20.16 -5.19 0.14
N LYS A 266 19.22 -6.10 -0.12
CA LYS A 266 19.18 -7.45 0.47
C LYS A 266 19.86 -8.53 -0.37
N GLY A 267 20.54 -8.18 -1.49
CA GLY A 267 21.30 -9.10 -2.34
C GLY A 267 20.47 -10.04 -3.21
N TYR A 268 19.20 -9.71 -3.47
CA TYR A 268 18.32 -10.58 -4.28
C TYR A 268 18.57 -10.45 -5.80
N PHE A 269 19.34 -9.48 -6.23
CA PHE A 269 19.67 -9.27 -7.66
C PHE A 269 21.05 -9.85 -8.04
N ASP A 270 21.80 -10.36 -7.06
CA ASP A 270 23.11 -10.98 -7.26
C ASP A 270 23.02 -12.41 -7.83
#